data_bf145740403d682c8c6767cb1e60566a
#
_entry.id   bf145740403d682c8c6767cb1e60566a
#
_cell.length_a   1.000
_cell.length_b   1.000
_cell.length_c   1.000
_cell.angle_alpha   90.00
_cell.angle_beta   90.00
_cell.angle_gamma   90.00
#
_symmetry.space_group_name_H-M   'P 1'
#
loop_
_entity.id
_entity.type
_entity.pdbx_description
1 polymer ?
#
loop_
_entity_poly.entity_id
_entity_poly.type
_entity_poly.pdbx_seq_one_letter_code
_entity_poly.pdbx_strand_id
1 'polypeptide(L)'
;MPSESPIFTLGHSPDPDDAFMFYAMAENKIDLRGYQFEHRLEDIQTLNERAMRGELHISAISIHSYAFVSAQYALLPCGASMGDGYGPMIVATENADLPPRASDDEIRAWLRGRRIAVPGLMTSAYLALQLYLGDFEYVVVPFDQIFDAVKSGRAAAGLIIHEGQLTYAQSGFTKIVDLGEWWKRETALPLPLGGNVLRKDIPLEVRRDLLGIMQESIEYGLAHREDGVRHSMPYARDMDAALASQFIGMYVNDYTLDYGDTGRAAIREFLGRAEARGYLNRKVELEFVE
;
A
#
# COMPACT_ATOMS: atom_id res chain seq x y z
N MET A 1 19.81 -36.57 -9.98
CA MET A 1 18.39 -36.20 -9.99
C MET A 1 18.36 -34.73 -10.33
N PRO A 2 17.54 -34.23 -11.25
CA PRO A 2 17.36 -32.79 -11.36
C PRO A 2 16.86 -32.31 -10.00
N SER A 3 17.52 -31.33 -9.39
CA SER A 3 17.03 -30.68 -8.18
C SER A 3 15.68 -30.05 -8.52
N GLU A 4 14.65 -30.36 -7.76
CA GLU A 4 13.37 -29.67 -7.91
C GLU A 4 13.63 -28.17 -7.82
N SER A 5 13.05 -27.42 -8.76
CA SER A 5 13.16 -25.96 -8.76
C SER A 5 12.61 -25.40 -7.45
N PRO A 6 13.33 -24.53 -6.77
CA PRO A 6 12.83 -23.92 -5.53
C PRO A 6 11.53 -23.15 -5.78
N ILE A 7 10.52 -23.39 -4.92
CA ILE A 7 9.23 -22.72 -4.98
C ILE A 7 9.18 -21.64 -3.90
N PHE A 8 8.89 -20.39 -4.30
CA PHE A 8 8.71 -19.26 -3.39
C PHE A 8 7.26 -18.84 -3.33
N THR A 9 6.72 -18.69 -2.14
CA THR A 9 5.41 -18.07 -1.93
C THR A 9 5.55 -16.56 -2.04
N LEU A 10 4.69 -15.95 -2.87
CA LEU A 10 4.65 -14.52 -3.15
C LEU A 10 3.25 -13.99 -2.84
N GLY A 11 3.13 -13.22 -1.75
CA GLY A 11 1.88 -12.57 -1.36
C GLY A 11 1.77 -11.16 -1.93
N HIS A 12 0.65 -10.87 -2.58
CA HIS A 12 0.34 -9.53 -3.06
C HIS A 12 -1.18 -9.31 -3.06
N SER A 13 -1.61 -8.05 -3.13
CA SER A 13 -3.05 -7.77 -3.10
C SER A 13 -3.71 -8.11 -4.44
N PRO A 14 -5.02 -8.43 -4.44
CA PRO A 14 -5.81 -8.57 -5.66
C PRO A 14 -6.26 -7.19 -6.17
N ASP A 15 -5.35 -6.22 -6.20
CA ASP A 15 -5.57 -4.87 -6.72
C ASP A 15 -4.83 -4.69 -8.05
N PRO A 16 -5.28 -3.79 -8.94
CA PRO A 16 -4.73 -3.69 -10.29
C PRO A 16 -3.26 -3.28 -10.35
N ASP A 17 -2.79 -2.46 -9.40
CA ASP A 17 -1.40 -2.01 -9.33
C ASP A 17 -0.45 -3.15 -8.94
N ASP A 18 -0.81 -3.97 -7.95
CA ASP A 18 -0.04 -5.17 -7.61
C ASP A 18 -0.06 -6.18 -8.77
N ALA A 19 -1.23 -6.48 -9.34
CA ALA A 19 -1.34 -7.37 -10.49
C ALA A 19 -0.47 -6.90 -11.66
N PHE A 20 -0.37 -5.60 -11.88
CA PHE A 20 0.49 -5.00 -12.90
C PHE A 20 1.98 -5.22 -12.59
N MET A 21 2.43 -5.02 -11.36
CA MET A 21 3.83 -5.22 -10.97
C MET A 21 4.30 -6.67 -11.17
N PHE A 22 3.42 -7.64 -10.91
CA PHE A 22 3.72 -9.07 -11.02
C PHE A 22 3.33 -9.69 -12.37
N TYR A 23 2.82 -8.91 -13.33
CA TYR A 23 2.35 -9.37 -14.63
C TYR A 23 3.37 -10.24 -15.36
N ALA A 24 4.62 -9.76 -15.49
CA ALA A 24 5.62 -10.46 -16.26
C ALA A 24 6.06 -11.78 -15.59
N MET A 25 6.05 -11.86 -14.27
CA MET A 25 6.30 -13.10 -13.53
C MET A 25 5.13 -14.09 -13.72
N ALA A 26 3.89 -13.62 -13.53
CA ALA A 26 2.70 -14.46 -13.61
C ALA A 26 2.50 -15.06 -15.01
N GLU A 27 2.84 -14.33 -16.06
CA GLU A 27 2.69 -14.73 -17.46
C GLU A 27 3.98 -15.29 -18.09
N ASN A 28 5.03 -15.54 -17.28
CA ASN A 28 6.33 -16.05 -17.74
C ASN A 28 6.91 -15.23 -18.92
N LYS A 29 6.83 -13.90 -18.85
CA LYS A 29 7.36 -12.98 -19.88
C LYS A 29 8.84 -12.67 -19.71
N ILE A 30 9.40 -13.00 -18.55
CA ILE A 30 10.81 -12.81 -18.18
C ILE A 30 11.43 -14.12 -17.73
N ASP A 31 12.76 -14.17 -17.64
CA ASP A 31 13.47 -15.33 -17.12
C ASP A 31 13.34 -15.40 -15.60
N LEU A 32 12.70 -16.44 -15.09
CA LEU A 32 12.55 -16.69 -13.65
C LEU A 32 13.77 -17.43 -13.05
N ARG A 33 14.88 -17.55 -13.79
CA ARG A 33 16.16 -18.13 -13.33
C ARG A 33 16.04 -19.51 -12.69
N GLY A 34 15.04 -20.29 -13.17
CA GLY A 34 14.74 -21.62 -12.65
C GLY A 34 13.96 -21.64 -11.34
N TYR A 35 13.54 -20.51 -10.79
CA TYR A 35 12.65 -20.43 -9.65
C TYR A 35 11.19 -20.54 -10.06
N GLN A 36 10.34 -21.01 -9.14
CA GLN A 36 8.89 -21.04 -9.30
C GLN A 36 8.24 -20.18 -8.23
N PHE A 37 7.11 -19.54 -8.59
CA PHE A 37 6.40 -18.66 -7.67
C PHE A 37 4.96 -19.13 -7.49
N GLU A 38 4.57 -19.26 -6.22
CA GLU A 38 3.20 -19.51 -5.82
C GLU A 38 2.57 -18.20 -5.37
N HIS A 39 1.76 -17.58 -6.25
CA HIS A 39 1.09 -16.33 -5.95
C HIS A 39 -0.06 -16.54 -4.95
N ARG A 40 -0.09 -15.73 -3.89
CA ARG A 40 -1.11 -15.68 -2.85
C ARG A 40 -1.75 -14.31 -2.87
N LEU A 41 -2.99 -14.24 -3.37
CA LEU A 41 -3.74 -13.00 -3.51
C LEU A 41 -4.63 -12.81 -2.29
N GLU A 42 -4.25 -11.88 -1.43
CA GLU A 42 -4.94 -11.55 -0.18
C GLU A 42 -4.88 -10.03 0.05
N ASP A 43 -5.85 -9.49 0.79
CA ASP A 43 -5.82 -8.07 1.13
C ASP A 43 -4.60 -7.70 1.98
N ILE A 44 -4.21 -6.42 1.96
CA ILE A 44 -2.96 -5.96 2.58
C ILE A 44 -2.97 -6.15 4.10
N GLN A 45 -4.11 -6.08 4.79
CA GLN A 45 -4.17 -6.34 6.23
C GLN A 45 -3.87 -7.81 6.53
N THR A 46 -4.43 -8.73 5.76
CA THR A 46 -4.16 -10.17 5.84
C THR A 46 -2.70 -10.48 5.55
N LEU A 47 -2.10 -9.87 4.51
CA LEU A 47 -0.68 -10.02 4.19
C LEU A 47 0.22 -9.49 5.32
N ASN A 48 -0.11 -8.35 5.92
CA ASN A 48 0.57 -7.82 7.08
C ASN A 48 0.56 -8.81 8.26
N GLU A 49 -0.57 -9.42 8.54
CA GLU A 49 -0.71 -10.43 9.61
C GLU A 49 0.09 -11.70 9.30
N ARG A 50 0.12 -12.15 8.05
CA ARG A 50 0.96 -13.29 7.63
C ARG A 50 2.44 -12.99 7.73
N ALA A 51 2.87 -11.77 7.38
CA ALA A 51 4.25 -11.34 7.55
C ALA A 51 4.66 -11.33 9.03
N MET A 52 3.75 -10.94 9.95
CA MET A 52 4.01 -11.03 11.39
C MET A 52 4.31 -12.47 11.86
N ARG A 53 3.76 -13.48 11.19
CA ARG A 53 3.99 -14.90 11.46
C ARG A 53 5.11 -15.52 10.63
N GLY A 54 5.74 -14.75 9.71
CA GLY A 54 6.82 -15.21 8.85
C GLY A 54 6.40 -16.26 7.81
N GLU A 55 5.13 -16.27 7.39
CA GLU A 55 4.56 -17.34 6.57
C GLU A 55 4.98 -17.30 5.09
N LEU A 56 5.18 -16.12 4.53
CA LEU A 56 5.47 -15.94 3.11
C LEU A 56 6.97 -15.65 2.89
N HIS A 57 7.51 -16.16 1.79
CA HIS A 57 8.89 -15.88 1.40
C HIS A 57 9.07 -14.44 0.93
N ILE A 58 8.16 -14.00 0.07
CA ILE A 58 8.06 -12.64 -0.46
C ILE A 58 6.63 -12.17 -0.14
N SER A 59 6.46 -10.93 0.28
CA SER A 59 5.13 -10.37 0.56
C SER A 59 5.09 -8.88 0.29
N ALA A 60 4.01 -8.42 -0.34
CA ALA A 60 3.60 -7.04 -0.19
C ALA A 60 3.30 -6.78 1.29
N ILE A 61 3.65 -5.60 1.76
CA ILE A 61 3.47 -5.19 3.16
C ILE A 61 3.20 -3.69 3.24
N SER A 62 2.40 -3.30 4.21
CA SER A 62 2.33 -1.89 4.59
C SER A 62 3.65 -1.44 5.24
N ILE A 63 4.15 -0.25 4.92
CA ILE A 63 5.36 0.30 5.56
C ILE A 63 5.20 0.40 7.08
N HIS A 64 3.99 0.67 7.57
CA HIS A 64 3.69 0.59 9.00
C HIS A 64 4.02 -0.79 9.59
N SER A 65 3.57 -1.86 8.94
CA SER A 65 3.80 -3.24 9.39
C SER A 65 5.25 -3.66 9.33
N TYR A 66 6.05 -3.09 8.42
CA TYR A 66 7.48 -3.36 8.36
C TYR A 66 8.17 -3.09 9.70
N ALA A 67 7.72 -2.09 10.45
CA ALA A 67 8.26 -1.79 11.77
C ALA A 67 8.23 -2.99 12.74
N PHE A 68 7.31 -3.92 12.57
CA PHE A 68 7.13 -5.08 13.45
C PHE A 68 7.81 -6.34 12.94
N VAL A 69 8.13 -6.41 11.65
CA VAL A 69 8.70 -7.61 11.00
C VAL A 69 10.13 -7.41 10.52
N SER A 70 10.74 -6.24 10.73
CA SER A 70 12.09 -5.88 10.27
C SER A 70 13.19 -6.84 10.77
N ALA A 71 12.96 -7.60 11.86
CA ALA A 71 13.86 -8.63 12.31
C ALA A 71 13.88 -9.88 11.39
N GLN A 72 12.76 -10.16 10.71
CA GLN A 72 12.57 -11.36 9.88
C GLN A 72 12.64 -11.08 8.39
N TYR A 73 12.34 -9.83 7.98
CA TYR A 73 12.23 -9.42 6.60
C TYR A 73 13.12 -8.22 6.29
N ALA A 74 13.69 -8.23 5.09
CA ALA A 74 14.31 -7.05 4.47
C ALA A 74 13.40 -6.47 3.40
N LEU A 75 13.40 -5.13 3.23
CA LEU A 75 12.71 -4.46 2.14
C LEU A 75 13.41 -4.74 0.80
N LEU A 76 12.65 -4.93 -0.25
CA LEU A 76 13.16 -4.78 -1.60
C LEU A 76 13.28 -3.28 -1.91
N PRO A 77 14.32 -2.84 -2.62
CA PRO A 77 14.47 -1.43 -3.01
C PRO A 77 13.56 -1.03 -4.17
N CYS A 78 12.73 -1.94 -4.66
CA CYS A 78 11.72 -1.76 -5.72
C CYS A 78 10.35 -2.28 -5.27
N GLY A 79 9.30 -2.03 -6.06
CA GLY A 79 7.94 -2.48 -5.78
C GLY A 79 7.26 -1.66 -4.68
N ALA A 80 7.63 -0.38 -4.51
CA ALA A 80 6.94 0.50 -3.58
C ALA A 80 5.63 1.04 -4.18
N SER A 81 4.63 1.18 -3.30
CA SER A 81 3.46 2.04 -3.52
C SER A 81 3.65 3.31 -2.70
N MET A 82 3.93 4.43 -3.36
CA MET A 82 4.13 5.73 -2.73
C MET A 82 3.21 6.77 -3.36
N GLY A 83 2.49 7.51 -2.52
CA GLY A 83 1.64 8.60 -2.96
C GLY A 83 2.42 9.92 -2.99
N ASP A 84 2.65 10.50 -4.18
CA ASP A 84 3.36 11.76 -4.33
C ASP A 84 2.39 12.93 -4.55
N GLY A 85 1.88 13.48 -3.44
CA GLY A 85 0.86 14.53 -3.44
C GLY A 85 -0.58 13.98 -3.57
N TYR A 86 -0.78 12.70 -3.38
CA TYR A 86 -2.06 12.00 -3.27
C TYR A 86 -1.88 10.77 -2.38
N GLY A 87 -2.97 10.18 -1.88
CA GLY A 87 -2.86 8.97 -1.07
C GLY A 87 -4.20 8.51 -0.51
N PRO A 88 -4.17 7.74 0.57
CA PRO A 88 -5.37 7.39 1.31
C PRO A 88 -6.17 8.62 1.68
N MET A 89 -7.46 8.57 1.52
CA MET A 89 -8.32 9.71 1.81
C MET A 89 -9.43 9.36 2.79
N ILE A 90 -9.82 10.36 3.56
CA ILE A 90 -11.03 10.30 4.38
C ILE A 90 -12.17 10.85 3.55
N VAL A 91 -13.26 10.08 3.50
CA VAL A 91 -14.51 10.46 2.86
C VAL A 91 -15.67 10.41 3.86
N ALA A 92 -16.68 11.22 3.62
CA ALA A 92 -17.97 11.16 4.31
C ALA A 92 -19.09 11.27 3.29
N THR A 93 -20.33 11.05 3.71
CA THR A 93 -21.50 11.30 2.83
C THR A 93 -21.57 12.79 2.44
N GLU A 94 -22.16 13.10 1.31
CA GLU A 94 -22.34 14.50 0.82
C GLU A 94 -23.10 15.39 1.81
N ASN A 95 -23.89 14.79 2.71
CA ASN A 95 -24.66 15.50 3.73
C ASN A 95 -23.89 15.68 5.06
N ALA A 96 -22.58 15.42 5.08
CA ALA A 96 -21.77 15.64 6.27
C ALA A 96 -21.81 17.14 6.66
N ASP A 97 -21.97 17.39 7.95
CA ASP A 97 -22.07 18.73 8.54
C ASP A 97 -20.68 19.42 8.67
N LEU A 98 -19.90 19.38 7.61
CA LEU A 98 -18.60 20.04 7.51
C LEU A 98 -18.74 21.29 6.63
N PRO A 99 -18.24 22.46 7.09
CA PRO A 99 -18.28 23.68 6.30
C PRO A 99 -17.57 23.52 4.94
N PRO A 100 -18.14 24.06 3.83
CA PRO A 100 -17.41 24.13 2.58
C PRO A 100 -16.07 24.86 2.77
N ARG A 101 -14.96 24.28 2.29
CA ARG A 101 -13.59 24.82 2.46
C ARG A 101 -13.15 24.94 3.93
N ALA A 102 -13.49 23.94 4.75
CA ALA A 102 -13.00 23.84 6.12
C ALA A 102 -11.47 23.85 6.14
N SER A 103 -10.90 24.54 7.11
CA SER A 103 -9.46 24.50 7.40
C SER A 103 -9.05 23.13 7.95
N ASP A 104 -7.75 22.82 7.91
CA ASP A 104 -7.21 21.58 8.51
C ASP A 104 -7.62 21.42 9.99
N ASP A 105 -7.66 22.50 10.75
CA ASP A 105 -8.05 22.45 12.17
C ASP A 105 -9.55 22.14 12.35
N GLU A 106 -10.42 22.72 11.51
CA GLU A 106 -11.85 22.40 11.50
C GLU A 106 -12.09 20.95 11.07
N ILE A 107 -11.37 20.44 10.06
CA ILE A 107 -11.42 19.05 9.63
C ILE A 107 -11.00 18.10 10.77
N ARG A 108 -9.87 18.38 11.41
CA ARG A 108 -9.39 17.59 12.55
C ARG A 108 -10.38 17.62 13.74
N ALA A 109 -10.94 18.78 14.05
CA ALA A 109 -11.95 18.93 15.09
C ALA A 109 -13.21 18.11 14.78
N TRP A 110 -13.65 18.16 13.52
CA TRP A 110 -14.81 17.39 13.04
C TRP A 110 -14.55 15.88 13.13
N LEU A 111 -13.38 15.39 12.69
CA LEU A 111 -13.02 13.98 12.70
C LEU A 111 -12.85 13.42 14.12
N ARG A 112 -12.22 14.18 15.06
CA ARG A 112 -11.98 13.72 16.45
C ARG A 112 -13.24 13.40 17.22
N GLY A 113 -14.33 14.08 16.92
CA GLY A 113 -15.63 13.83 17.58
C GLY A 113 -16.43 12.69 16.97
N ARG A 114 -15.87 11.92 16.02
CA ARG A 114 -16.63 10.96 15.22
C ARG A 114 -15.88 9.65 15.05
N ARG A 115 -16.67 8.58 14.90
CA ARG A 115 -16.11 7.24 14.59
C ARG A 115 -15.76 7.17 13.12
N ILE A 116 -14.55 6.68 12.82
CA ILE A 116 -14.02 6.51 11.46
C ILE A 116 -13.89 5.02 11.13
N ALA A 117 -14.42 4.59 9.98
CA ALA A 117 -14.20 3.25 9.47
C ALA A 117 -12.79 3.15 8.88
N VAL A 118 -12.02 2.15 9.30
CA VAL A 118 -10.63 1.94 8.87
C VAL A 118 -10.43 0.52 8.35
N PRO A 119 -9.59 0.31 7.31
CA PRO A 119 -9.44 -0.99 6.66
C PRO A 119 -8.57 -1.99 7.43
N GLY A 120 -7.84 -1.53 8.43
CA GLY A 120 -6.96 -2.36 9.25
C GLY A 120 -5.93 -1.55 10.01
N LEU A 121 -5.59 -1.98 11.21
CA LEU A 121 -4.73 -1.24 12.13
C LEU A 121 -3.24 -1.33 11.76
N MET A 122 -2.88 -2.30 10.93
CA MET A 122 -1.51 -2.50 10.46
C MET A 122 -1.21 -1.77 9.14
N THR A 123 -2.20 -1.10 8.54
CA THR A 123 -2.03 -0.39 7.27
C THR A 123 -1.26 0.92 7.46
N SER A 124 -0.47 1.31 6.45
CA SER A 124 0.18 2.63 6.44
C SER A 124 -0.83 3.77 6.40
N ALA A 125 -1.98 3.54 5.80
CA ALA A 125 -3.09 4.50 5.79
C ALA A 125 -3.61 4.81 7.21
N TYR A 126 -3.75 3.76 8.05
CA TYR A 126 -4.13 3.93 9.45
C TYR A 126 -3.08 4.74 10.22
N LEU A 127 -1.80 4.42 10.07
CA LEU A 127 -0.71 5.18 10.69
C LEU A 127 -0.67 6.64 10.20
N ALA A 128 -0.87 6.88 8.89
CA ALA A 128 -0.95 8.22 8.34
C ALA A 128 -2.10 9.02 8.96
N LEU A 129 -3.27 8.38 9.15
CA LEU A 129 -4.41 9.00 9.82
C LEU A 129 -4.10 9.30 11.30
N GLN A 130 -3.42 8.41 12.01
CA GLN A 130 -2.95 8.69 13.38
C GLN A 130 -1.95 9.85 13.42
N LEU A 131 -1.04 9.93 12.46
CA LEU A 131 -0.10 11.05 12.35
C LEU A 131 -0.81 12.38 12.02
N TYR A 132 -1.89 12.34 11.24
CA TYR A 132 -2.70 13.50 10.92
C TYR A 132 -3.56 13.96 12.09
N LEU A 133 -4.28 13.03 12.74
CA LEU A 133 -5.40 13.34 13.66
C LEU A 133 -5.03 13.21 15.14
N GLY A 134 -4.07 12.34 15.48
CA GLY A 134 -3.85 11.87 16.86
C GLY A 134 -4.77 10.70 17.18
N ASP A 135 -5.20 10.59 18.44
CA ASP A 135 -6.15 9.57 18.87
C ASP A 135 -7.57 9.88 18.37
N PHE A 136 -8.27 8.86 17.91
CA PHE A 136 -9.64 8.98 17.40
C PHE A 136 -10.44 7.69 17.62
N GLU A 137 -11.76 7.79 17.58
CA GLU A 137 -12.65 6.63 17.65
C GLU A 137 -12.74 5.97 16.26
N TYR A 138 -12.59 4.65 16.19
CA TYR A 138 -12.63 3.92 14.93
C TYR A 138 -13.43 2.62 15.01
N VAL A 139 -13.79 2.09 13.86
CA VAL A 139 -14.25 0.73 13.67
C VAL A 139 -13.49 0.10 12.52
N VAL A 140 -12.94 -1.09 12.75
CA VAL A 140 -12.27 -1.86 11.70
C VAL A 140 -13.34 -2.59 10.87
N VAL A 141 -13.25 -2.44 9.56
CA VAL A 141 -14.09 -3.14 8.59
C VAL A 141 -13.23 -3.56 7.39
N PRO A 142 -13.59 -4.60 6.65
CA PRO A 142 -12.93 -4.94 5.40
C PRO A 142 -12.84 -3.71 4.48
N PHE A 143 -11.74 -3.58 3.75
CA PHE A 143 -11.46 -2.37 2.95
C PHE A 143 -12.55 -2.06 1.91
N ASP A 144 -13.17 -3.09 1.34
CA ASP A 144 -14.28 -3.01 0.38
C ASP A 144 -15.63 -2.64 1.02
N GLN A 145 -15.73 -2.68 2.36
CA GLN A 145 -16.96 -2.35 3.11
C GLN A 145 -16.92 -0.96 3.75
N ILE A 146 -15.91 -0.16 3.49
CA ILE A 146 -15.78 1.19 4.09
C ILE A 146 -16.96 2.09 3.68
N PHE A 147 -17.33 2.09 2.40
CA PHE A 147 -18.47 2.89 1.93
C PHE A 147 -19.79 2.47 2.59
N ASP A 148 -20.03 1.18 2.74
CA ASP A 148 -21.23 0.65 3.37
C ASP A 148 -21.29 0.99 4.87
N ALA A 149 -20.14 0.96 5.55
CA ALA A 149 -20.05 1.35 6.95
C ALA A 149 -20.41 2.83 7.15
N VAL A 150 -20.03 3.69 6.21
CA VAL A 150 -20.39 5.12 6.27
C VAL A 150 -21.84 5.35 5.85
N LYS A 151 -22.32 4.72 4.76
CA LYS A 151 -23.72 4.84 4.31
C LYS A 151 -24.72 4.36 5.35
N SER A 152 -24.41 3.29 6.08
CA SER A 152 -25.28 2.75 7.14
C SER A 152 -25.22 3.55 8.45
N GLY A 153 -24.33 4.56 8.56
CA GLY A 153 -24.15 5.31 9.81
C GLY A 153 -23.36 4.57 10.89
N ARG A 154 -22.76 3.41 10.57
CA ARG A 154 -21.87 2.67 11.48
C ARG A 154 -20.60 3.49 11.78
N ALA A 155 -20.18 4.33 10.84
CA ALA A 155 -19.13 5.32 10.97
C ALA A 155 -19.57 6.63 10.30
N ALA A 156 -19.06 7.77 10.79
CA ALA A 156 -19.35 9.08 10.19
C ALA A 156 -18.46 9.39 8.99
N ALA A 157 -17.28 8.76 8.94
CA ALA A 157 -16.30 8.90 7.87
C ALA A 157 -15.59 7.57 7.63
N GLY A 158 -14.95 7.43 6.47
CA GLY A 158 -14.22 6.22 6.11
C GLY A 158 -12.86 6.52 5.49
N LEU A 159 -11.86 5.70 5.83
CA LEU A 159 -10.51 5.75 5.26
C LEU A 159 -10.43 4.82 4.05
N ILE A 160 -10.27 5.39 2.86
CA ILE A 160 -10.21 4.66 1.59
C ILE A 160 -8.76 4.48 1.17
N ILE A 161 -8.41 3.25 0.75
CA ILE A 161 -7.06 2.84 0.32
C ILE A 161 -7.02 2.14 -1.05
N HIS A 162 -8.13 2.12 -1.77
CA HIS A 162 -8.32 1.37 -3.01
C HIS A 162 -8.89 2.28 -4.12
N GLU A 163 -9.29 1.72 -5.26
CA GLU A 163 -9.83 2.44 -6.42
C GLU A 163 -11.02 3.37 -6.10
N GLY A 164 -11.67 3.18 -4.96
CA GLY A 164 -12.66 4.12 -4.43
C GLY A 164 -12.15 5.56 -4.32
N GLN A 165 -10.83 5.76 -4.27
CA GLN A 165 -10.20 7.09 -4.33
C GLN A 165 -10.52 7.83 -5.65
N LEU A 166 -10.81 7.13 -6.73
CA LEU A 166 -11.20 7.71 -8.01
C LEU A 166 -12.73 7.75 -8.22
N THR A 167 -13.49 6.95 -7.45
CA THR A 167 -14.94 6.75 -7.69
C THR A 167 -15.83 7.22 -6.54
N TYR A 168 -15.29 7.73 -5.43
CA TYR A 168 -16.06 8.13 -4.24
C TYR A 168 -17.17 9.13 -4.57
N ALA A 169 -16.92 10.11 -5.46
CA ALA A 169 -17.89 11.15 -5.80
C ALA A 169 -19.11 10.56 -6.52
N GLN A 170 -18.90 9.60 -7.45
CA GLN A 170 -20.00 8.90 -8.12
C GLN A 170 -20.78 8.00 -7.15
N SER A 171 -20.17 7.63 -6.02
CA SER A 171 -20.78 6.81 -4.98
C SER A 171 -21.53 7.64 -3.92
N GLY A 172 -21.65 8.98 -4.08
CA GLY A 172 -22.36 9.88 -3.16
C GLY A 172 -21.55 10.25 -1.92
N PHE A 173 -20.22 10.32 -2.07
CA PHE A 173 -19.30 10.74 -1.01
C PHE A 173 -18.58 12.03 -1.38
N THR A 174 -18.13 12.72 -0.35
CA THR A 174 -17.23 13.88 -0.48
C THR A 174 -15.90 13.59 0.18
N LYS A 175 -14.80 14.05 -0.42
CA LYS A 175 -13.46 14.01 0.15
C LYS A 175 -13.36 15.01 1.31
N ILE A 176 -13.01 14.54 2.48
CA ILE A 176 -12.78 15.36 3.68
C ILE A 176 -11.30 15.79 3.72
N VAL A 177 -10.39 14.84 3.57
CA VAL A 177 -8.95 15.08 3.51
C VAL A 177 -8.25 13.99 2.72
N ASP A 178 -7.24 14.37 1.94
CA ASP A 178 -6.28 13.46 1.33
C ASP A 178 -5.00 13.47 2.17
N LEU A 179 -4.64 12.30 2.72
CA LEU A 179 -3.48 12.17 3.60
C LEU A 179 -2.15 12.27 2.85
N GLY A 180 -2.13 11.96 1.54
CA GLY A 180 -0.95 12.15 0.70
C GLY A 180 -0.72 13.63 0.37
N GLU A 181 -1.78 14.41 0.05
CA GLU A 181 -1.69 15.86 -0.10
C GLU A 181 -1.19 16.52 1.19
N TRP A 182 -1.75 16.13 2.35
CA TRP A 182 -1.32 16.62 3.65
C TRP A 182 0.16 16.27 3.91
N TRP A 183 0.55 15.02 3.73
CA TRP A 183 1.91 14.55 4.00
C TRP A 183 2.95 15.27 3.13
N LYS A 184 2.66 15.42 1.83
CA LYS A 184 3.52 16.15 0.89
C LYS A 184 3.71 17.60 1.30
N ARG A 185 2.66 18.26 1.76
CA ARG A 185 2.72 19.65 2.26
C ARG A 185 3.58 19.78 3.53
N GLU A 186 3.49 18.80 4.44
CA GLU A 186 4.20 18.80 5.71
C GLU A 186 5.69 18.40 5.59
N THR A 187 6.06 17.61 4.61
CA THR A 187 7.38 16.96 4.56
C THR A 187 8.13 17.20 3.25
N ALA A 188 7.46 17.63 2.21
CA ALA A 188 7.93 17.66 0.82
C ALA A 188 8.26 16.25 0.25
N LEU A 189 8.01 15.16 0.99
CA LEU A 189 8.27 13.78 0.61
C LEU A 189 6.99 13.07 0.15
N PRO A 190 7.09 11.99 -0.65
CA PRO A 190 5.95 11.13 -0.93
C PRO A 190 5.50 10.40 0.35
N LEU A 191 4.21 10.05 0.42
CA LEU A 191 3.68 9.23 1.52
C LEU A 191 3.97 7.75 1.24
N PRO A 192 4.80 7.06 2.05
CA PRO A 192 5.09 5.65 1.83
C PRO A 192 3.93 4.80 2.33
N LEU A 193 3.33 4.02 1.44
CA LEU A 193 2.15 3.21 1.73
C LEU A 193 2.49 1.73 1.81
N GLY A 194 2.99 1.16 0.73
CA GLY A 194 3.35 -0.23 0.61
C GLY A 194 4.76 -0.42 0.07
N GLY A 195 5.26 -1.62 0.25
CA GLY A 195 6.50 -2.11 -0.34
C GLY A 195 6.50 -3.62 -0.36
N ASN A 196 7.52 -4.22 -0.93
CA ASN A 196 7.71 -5.65 -0.91
C ASN A 196 8.85 -6.02 0.04
N VAL A 197 8.67 -7.11 0.77
CA VAL A 197 9.66 -7.66 1.70
C VAL A 197 10.05 -9.07 1.34
N LEU A 198 11.27 -9.42 1.67
CA LEU A 198 11.85 -10.74 1.44
C LEU A 198 12.40 -11.29 2.76
N ARG A 199 12.10 -12.57 3.06
CA ARG A 199 12.55 -13.23 4.29
C ARG A 199 14.07 -13.31 4.35
N LYS A 200 14.63 -12.98 5.53
CA LYS A 200 16.09 -12.91 5.76
C LYS A 200 16.77 -14.27 5.88
N ASP A 201 16.03 -15.34 6.16
CA ASP A 201 16.56 -16.71 6.20
C ASP A 201 16.84 -17.30 4.81
N ILE A 202 16.38 -16.64 3.74
CA ILE A 202 16.73 -16.97 2.36
C ILE A 202 18.18 -16.55 2.12
N PRO A 203 19.03 -17.42 1.52
CA PRO A 203 20.42 -17.08 1.23
C PRO A 203 20.55 -15.79 0.41
N LEU A 204 21.57 -14.98 0.71
CA LEU A 204 21.74 -13.65 0.12
C LEU A 204 21.80 -13.69 -1.42
N GLU A 205 22.47 -14.68 -1.99
CA GLU A 205 22.56 -14.86 -3.45
C GLU A 205 21.16 -15.06 -4.06
N VAL A 206 20.33 -15.90 -3.42
CA VAL A 206 18.95 -16.12 -3.86
C VAL A 206 18.12 -14.84 -3.70
N ARG A 207 18.30 -14.10 -2.59
CA ARG A 207 17.60 -12.82 -2.40
C ARG A 207 17.93 -11.80 -3.51
N ARG A 208 19.18 -11.78 -4.00
CA ARG A 208 19.61 -10.94 -5.13
C ARG A 208 18.96 -11.37 -6.45
N ASP A 209 18.87 -12.67 -6.68
CA ASP A 209 18.16 -13.19 -7.86
C ASP A 209 16.68 -12.81 -7.84
N LEU A 210 16.02 -12.99 -6.68
CA LEU A 210 14.60 -12.63 -6.50
C LEU A 210 14.36 -11.13 -6.65
N LEU A 211 15.28 -10.29 -6.15
CA LEU A 211 15.26 -8.84 -6.39
C LEU A 211 15.34 -8.52 -7.89
N GLY A 212 16.31 -9.12 -8.60
CA GLY A 212 16.45 -8.90 -10.05
C GLY A 212 15.20 -9.32 -10.83
N ILE A 213 14.60 -10.47 -10.50
CA ILE A 213 13.34 -10.92 -11.14
C ILE A 213 12.21 -9.91 -10.87
N MET A 214 12.10 -9.39 -9.64
CA MET A 214 11.08 -8.39 -9.30
C MET A 214 11.27 -7.10 -10.11
N GLN A 215 12.50 -6.59 -10.19
CA GLN A 215 12.82 -5.39 -10.98
C GLN A 215 12.51 -5.61 -12.46
N GLU A 216 12.95 -6.72 -13.03
CA GLU A 216 12.67 -7.08 -14.43
C GLU A 216 11.15 -7.18 -14.70
N SER A 217 10.35 -7.69 -13.72
CA SER A 217 8.90 -7.75 -13.86
C SER A 217 8.25 -6.37 -13.92
N ILE A 218 8.67 -5.46 -13.06
CA ILE A 218 8.15 -4.08 -13.02
C ILE A 218 8.55 -3.34 -14.32
N GLU A 219 9.82 -3.43 -14.72
CA GLU A 219 10.34 -2.83 -15.96
C GLU A 219 9.58 -3.35 -17.18
N TYR A 220 9.37 -4.66 -17.26
CA TYR A 220 8.61 -5.28 -18.36
C TYR A 220 7.17 -4.76 -18.41
N GLY A 221 6.49 -4.71 -17.26
CA GLY A 221 5.13 -4.18 -17.17
C GLY A 221 5.04 -2.73 -17.65
N LEU A 222 5.97 -1.88 -17.24
CA LEU A 222 6.04 -0.47 -17.67
C LEU A 222 6.33 -0.34 -19.16
N ALA A 223 7.22 -1.16 -19.72
CA ALA A 223 7.53 -1.18 -21.16
C ALA A 223 6.38 -1.73 -22.02
N HIS A 224 5.53 -2.60 -21.44
CA HIS A 224 4.38 -3.25 -22.11
C HIS A 224 3.06 -2.86 -21.39
N ARG A 225 2.89 -1.55 -21.14
CA ARG A 225 1.84 -1.02 -20.28
C ARG A 225 0.42 -1.49 -20.63
N GLU A 226 0.08 -1.51 -21.93
CA GLU A 226 -1.25 -1.94 -22.37
C GLU A 226 -1.55 -3.41 -22.03
N ASP A 227 -0.55 -4.27 -22.18
CA ASP A 227 -0.67 -5.70 -21.84
C ASP A 227 -0.76 -5.90 -20.32
N GLY A 228 0.07 -5.16 -19.55
CA GLY A 228 0.01 -5.16 -18.08
C GLY A 228 -1.34 -4.68 -17.55
N VAL A 229 -1.90 -3.59 -18.10
CA VAL A 229 -3.24 -3.11 -17.75
C VAL A 229 -4.30 -4.17 -18.09
N ARG A 230 -4.21 -4.79 -19.27
CA ARG A 230 -5.14 -5.86 -19.67
C ARG A 230 -5.07 -7.06 -18.72
N HIS A 231 -3.87 -7.46 -18.29
CA HIS A 231 -3.69 -8.52 -17.29
C HIS A 231 -4.33 -8.14 -15.94
N SER A 232 -4.28 -6.87 -15.56
CA SER A 232 -4.81 -6.36 -14.29
C SER A 232 -6.33 -6.17 -14.27
N MET A 233 -7.01 -6.16 -15.43
CA MET A 233 -8.46 -5.92 -15.52
C MET A 233 -9.34 -6.86 -14.67
N PRO A 234 -9.05 -8.17 -14.52
CA PRO A 234 -9.82 -9.03 -13.61
C PRO A 234 -9.85 -8.55 -12.15
N TYR A 235 -8.89 -7.72 -11.76
CA TYR A 235 -8.76 -7.16 -10.41
C TYR A 235 -9.26 -5.71 -10.32
N ALA A 236 -9.67 -5.12 -11.43
CA ALA A 236 -10.05 -3.70 -11.52
C ALA A 236 -11.50 -3.40 -11.05
N ARG A 237 -12.19 -4.39 -10.51
CA ARG A 237 -13.59 -4.29 -10.00
C ARG A 237 -14.48 -3.46 -10.92
N ASP A 238 -15.03 -2.33 -10.45
CA ASP A 238 -15.97 -1.47 -11.20
C ASP A 238 -15.27 -0.41 -12.10
N MET A 239 -13.98 -0.61 -12.45
CA MET A 239 -13.23 0.30 -13.31
C MET A 239 -13.20 -0.18 -14.77
N ASP A 240 -13.31 0.76 -15.69
CA ASP A 240 -12.92 0.51 -17.08
C ASP A 240 -11.38 0.54 -17.24
N ALA A 241 -10.89 0.16 -18.43
CA ALA A 241 -9.44 0.10 -18.67
C ALA A 241 -8.74 1.46 -18.54
N ALA A 242 -9.41 2.57 -18.81
CA ALA A 242 -8.83 3.91 -18.69
C ALA A 242 -8.65 4.29 -17.22
N LEU A 243 -9.67 4.04 -16.39
CA LEU A 243 -9.63 4.30 -14.96
C LEU A 243 -8.65 3.35 -14.26
N ALA A 244 -8.61 2.07 -14.63
CA ALA A 244 -7.64 1.11 -14.13
C ALA A 244 -6.20 1.55 -14.48
N SER A 245 -5.95 2.00 -15.71
CA SER A 245 -4.66 2.54 -16.11
C SER A 245 -4.28 3.80 -15.32
N GLN A 246 -5.25 4.67 -15.01
CA GLN A 246 -5.02 5.84 -14.16
C GLN A 246 -4.65 5.40 -12.74
N PHE A 247 -5.40 4.48 -12.13
CA PHE A 247 -5.13 3.97 -10.79
C PHE A 247 -3.75 3.30 -10.70
N ILE A 248 -3.44 2.42 -11.65
CA ILE A 248 -2.11 1.80 -11.76
C ILE A 248 -1.02 2.88 -11.83
N GLY A 249 -1.19 3.93 -12.65
CA GLY A 249 -0.22 5.02 -12.79
C GLY A 249 -0.02 5.88 -11.54
N MET A 250 -0.97 5.88 -10.60
CA MET A 250 -0.78 6.52 -9.30
C MET A 250 0.21 5.76 -8.43
N TYR A 251 0.17 4.43 -8.42
CA TYR A 251 0.93 3.61 -7.47
C TYR A 251 2.08 2.84 -8.10
N VAL A 252 2.09 2.66 -9.43
CA VAL A 252 3.23 2.12 -10.19
C VAL A 252 3.91 3.27 -10.93
N ASN A 253 4.94 3.83 -10.32
CA ASN A 253 5.65 5.03 -10.75
C ASN A 253 7.17 4.85 -10.56
N ASP A 254 7.96 5.93 -10.64
CA ASP A 254 9.41 5.88 -10.51
C ASP A 254 9.87 5.27 -9.18
N TYR A 255 9.14 5.50 -8.07
CA TYR A 255 9.45 4.88 -6.78
C TYR A 255 9.18 3.37 -6.76
N THR A 256 8.35 2.87 -7.68
CA THR A 256 8.13 1.43 -7.84
C THR A 256 9.33 0.75 -8.49
N LEU A 257 10.01 1.43 -9.43
CA LEU A 257 11.25 0.93 -10.03
C LEU A 257 12.40 0.93 -9.04
N ASP A 258 12.60 2.04 -8.33
CA ASP A 258 13.61 2.20 -7.28
C ASP A 258 13.12 3.25 -6.29
N TYR A 259 13.20 2.95 -5.03
CA TYR A 259 12.85 3.91 -3.97
C TYR A 259 13.74 5.16 -4.03
N GLY A 260 14.96 5.04 -4.49
CA GLY A 260 15.95 6.10 -4.50
C GLY A 260 16.19 6.69 -3.10
N ASP A 261 16.97 7.75 -3.04
CA ASP A 261 17.23 8.44 -1.76
C ASP A 261 15.95 9.08 -1.19
N THR A 262 15.10 9.60 -2.07
CA THR A 262 13.84 10.27 -1.67
C THR A 262 12.85 9.29 -1.06
N GLY A 263 12.61 8.13 -1.67
CA GLY A 263 11.70 7.12 -1.11
C GLY A 263 12.23 6.51 0.18
N ARG A 264 13.54 6.25 0.25
CA ARG A 264 14.19 5.80 1.50
C ARG A 264 14.09 6.86 2.62
N ALA A 265 14.24 8.15 2.28
CA ALA A 265 14.04 9.24 3.23
C ALA A 265 12.58 9.35 3.69
N ALA A 266 11.62 9.16 2.77
CA ALA A 266 10.20 9.16 3.08
C ALA A 266 9.83 8.09 4.10
N ILE A 267 10.34 6.86 3.94
CA ILE A 267 10.11 5.77 4.89
C ILE A 267 10.70 6.11 6.26
N ARG A 268 11.95 6.63 6.31
CA ARG A 268 12.57 7.04 7.58
C ARG A 268 11.78 8.12 8.29
N GLU A 269 11.32 9.14 7.56
CA GLU A 269 10.51 10.23 8.10
C GLU A 269 9.17 9.72 8.64
N PHE A 270 8.49 8.84 7.89
CA PHE A 270 7.19 8.31 8.27
C PHE A 270 7.26 7.48 9.55
N LEU A 271 8.17 6.53 9.61
CA LEU A 271 8.36 5.68 10.78
C LEU A 271 8.99 6.45 11.95
N GLY A 272 9.89 7.40 11.69
CA GLY A 272 10.48 8.27 12.72
C GLY A 272 9.44 9.18 13.40
N ARG A 273 8.48 9.75 12.64
CA ARG A 273 7.36 10.49 13.24
C ARG A 273 6.44 9.60 14.06
N ALA A 274 6.22 8.37 13.62
CA ALA A 274 5.42 7.42 14.37
C ALA A 274 6.10 7.02 15.70
N GLU A 275 7.42 6.80 15.68
CA GLU A 275 8.22 6.56 16.87
C GLU A 275 8.17 7.77 17.83
N ALA A 276 8.42 8.96 17.32
CA ALA A 276 8.42 10.20 18.13
C ALA A 276 7.07 10.48 18.79
N ARG A 277 5.97 10.02 18.22
CA ARG A 277 4.61 10.14 18.79
C ARG A 277 4.18 8.94 19.62
N GLY A 278 5.03 7.93 19.79
CA GLY A 278 4.74 6.76 20.60
C GLY A 278 3.80 5.73 19.93
N TYR A 279 3.55 5.85 18.63
CA TYR A 279 2.77 4.86 17.88
C TYR A 279 3.59 3.59 17.54
N LEU A 280 4.92 3.74 17.54
CA LEU A 280 5.86 2.61 17.49
C LEU A 280 6.67 2.59 18.80
N ASN A 281 6.75 1.41 19.42
CA ASN A 281 7.45 1.22 20.70
C ASN A 281 8.94 0.84 20.54
N ARG A 282 9.46 0.97 19.32
CA ARG A 282 10.85 0.64 18.96
C ARG A 282 11.35 1.51 17.82
N LYS A 283 12.65 1.73 17.79
CA LYS A 283 13.33 2.27 16.61
C LYS A 283 13.35 1.22 15.50
N VAL A 284 13.01 1.64 14.30
CA VAL A 284 12.99 0.76 13.13
C VAL A 284 14.27 0.96 12.34
N GLU A 285 15.06 -0.10 12.20
CA GLU A 285 16.19 -0.12 11.29
C GLU A 285 15.73 -0.61 9.92
N LEU A 286 15.95 0.21 8.90
CA LEU A 286 15.62 -0.15 7.52
C LEU A 286 16.77 -0.98 6.96
N GLU A 287 16.46 -2.21 6.57
CA GLU A 287 17.37 -3.08 5.83
C GLU A 287 16.78 -3.36 4.45
N PHE A 288 17.56 -3.09 3.43
CA PHE A 288 17.22 -3.36 2.04
C PHE A 288 18.03 -4.53 1.52
N VAL A 289 17.44 -5.31 0.62
CA VAL A 289 18.17 -6.31 -0.16
C VAL A 289 19.04 -5.56 -1.17
N GLU A 290 20.35 -5.88 -1.23
CA GLU A 290 21.36 -5.26 -2.09
C GLU A 290 22.08 -6.30 -2.95
#